data_355876bb8dc236d463e1b559646a3b8e
#
_entry.id   355876bb8dc236d463e1b559646a3b8e
#
_cell.length_a   1.000
_cell.length_b   1.000
_cell.length_c   1.000
_cell.angle_alpha   90.00
_cell.angle_beta   90.00
_cell.angle_gamma   90.00
#
_symmetry.space_group_name_H-M   'P 1'
#
loop_
_entity.id
_entity.type
_entity.pdbx_description
1 polymer ?
#
loop_
_entity_poly.entity_id
_entity_poly.type
_entity_poly.pdbx_seq_one_letter_code
_entity_poly.pdbx_strand_id
1 'polypeptide(L)'
;MLLDTDAILKKHDIITIKLFSGEELVGKFEEETNEVIKIKMPLTLVASQQGIGLQQYLFTTDPRKALPIQKSALVTVTKTVKNYADAYEQQTSSIIKAPAGLADALKAN
;
A
#
# COMPACT_ATOMS: atom_id res chain seq x y z
N MET A 1 -10.18 6.48 -13.80
CA MET A 1 -10.16 5.61 -12.63
C MET A 1 -11.56 5.11 -12.34
N LEU A 2 -11.69 3.81 -12.15
CA LEU A 2 -12.96 3.22 -11.73
C LEU A 2 -12.89 2.91 -10.25
N LEU A 3 -13.75 3.55 -9.47
CA LEU A 3 -13.90 3.26 -8.05
C LEU A 3 -15.08 2.32 -7.89
N ASP A 4 -14.92 1.29 -7.07
CA ASP A 4 -16.01 0.39 -6.72
C ASP A 4 -17.12 1.21 -6.05
N THR A 5 -18.29 1.32 -6.70
CA THR A 5 -19.38 2.15 -6.22
C THR A 5 -19.99 1.65 -4.91
N ASP A 6 -19.79 0.36 -4.58
CA ASP A 6 -20.28 -0.21 -3.32
C ASP A 6 -19.31 0.05 -2.17
N ALA A 7 -18.13 0.62 -2.44
CA ALA A 7 -17.11 0.80 -1.43
C ALA A 7 -16.86 2.29 -1.20
N ILE A 8 -17.36 2.80 -0.08
CA ILE A 8 -16.93 4.10 0.41
C ILE A 8 -15.63 3.90 1.17
N LEU A 9 -14.56 4.53 0.69
CA LEU A 9 -13.25 4.40 1.31
C LEU A 9 -13.19 5.25 2.57
N LYS A 10 -12.71 4.65 3.65
CA LYS A 10 -12.55 5.33 4.94
C LYS A 10 -11.09 5.29 5.31
N LYS A 11 -10.65 6.31 6.06
CA LYS A 11 -9.30 6.37 6.59
C LYS A 11 -8.96 5.06 7.31
N HIS A 12 -7.79 4.51 6.98
CA HIS A 12 -7.24 3.26 7.49
C HIS A 12 -7.79 1.99 6.81
N ASP A 13 -8.70 2.09 5.87
CA ASP A 13 -9.11 0.93 5.07
C ASP A 13 -7.91 0.39 4.29
N ILE A 14 -7.82 -0.92 4.19
CA ILE A 14 -6.82 -1.57 3.34
C ILE A 14 -7.40 -1.66 1.93
N ILE A 15 -6.72 -1.04 0.98
CA ILE A 15 -7.20 -0.92 -0.39
C ILE A 15 -6.22 -1.51 -1.39
N THR A 16 -6.77 -1.96 -2.49
CA THR A 16 -6.02 -2.50 -3.63
C THR A 16 -6.06 -1.47 -4.76
N ILE A 17 -4.92 -1.22 -5.35
CA ILE A 17 -4.74 -0.27 -6.43
C ILE A 17 -4.06 -0.97 -7.59
N LYS A 18 -4.63 -0.83 -8.80
CA LYS A 18 -3.98 -1.25 -10.03
C LYS A 18 -3.47 -0.02 -10.74
N LEU A 19 -2.18 -0.01 -11.07
CA LEU A 19 -1.56 1.09 -11.82
C LEU A 19 -1.54 0.79 -13.31
N PHE A 20 -1.56 1.82 -14.13
CA PHE A 20 -1.42 1.68 -15.58
C PHE A 20 -0.11 1.00 -15.98
N SER A 21 0.94 1.17 -15.18
CA SER A 21 2.22 0.52 -15.41
C SER A 21 2.21 -0.99 -15.14
N GLY A 22 1.13 -1.51 -14.55
CA GLY A 22 0.92 -2.94 -14.36
C GLY A 22 1.00 -3.43 -12.92
N GLU A 23 1.60 -2.66 -12.01
CA GLU A 23 1.72 -3.11 -10.63
C GLU A 23 0.37 -3.12 -9.93
N GLU A 24 0.20 -4.09 -9.06
CA GLU A 24 -0.91 -4.15 -8.14
C GLU A 24 -0.40 -3.88 -6.73
N LEU A 25 -0.95 -2.85 -6.09
CA LEU A 25 -0.52 -2.40 -4.78
C LEU A 25 -1.61 -2.65 -3.75
N VAL A 26 -1.19 -2.92 -2.52
CA VAL A 26 -2.06 -2.93 -1.35
C VAL A 26 -1.51 -1.90 -0.38
N GLY A 27 -2.38 -1.05 0.15
CA GLY A 27 -1.95 -0.01 1.07
C GLY A 27 -3.07 0.43 1.99
N LYS A 28 -2.72 1.23 2.99
CA LYS A 28 -3.67 1.76 3.94
C LYS A 28 -4.14 3.14 3.46
N PHE A 29 -5.42 3.28 3.22
CA PHE A 29 -6.00 4.52 2.72
C PHE A 29 -5.90 5.63 3.78
N GLU A 30 -5.41 6.80 3.40
CA GLU A 30 -5.36 7.98 4.27
C GLU A 30 -6.43 9.00 3.86
N GLU A 31 -6.35 9.47 2.64
CA GLU A 31 -7.29 10.45 2.10
C GLU A 31 -7.17 10.51 0.59
N GLU A 32 -8.11 11.19 -0.04
CA GLU A 32 -8.00 11.48 -1.47
C GLU A 32 -8.38 12.94 -1.73
N THR A 33 -7.76 13.49 -2.76
CA THR A 33 -8.09 14.80 -3.32
C THR A 33 -8.55 14.59 -4.76
N ASN A 34 -8.82 15.68 -5.48
CA ASN A 34 -9.18 15.56 -6.89
C ASN A 34 -8.05 14.97 -7.74
N GLU A 35 -6.81 15.09 -7.30
CA GLU A 35 -5.65 14.74 -8.12
C GLU A 35 -4.90 13.51 -7.63
N VAL A 36 -4.94 13.22 -6.34
CA VAL A 36 -4.15 12.14 -5.75
C VAL A 36 -4.98 11.31 -4.80
N ILE A 37 -4.53 10.07 -4.60
CA ILE A 37 -4.95 9.24 -3.49
C ILE A 37 -3.73 9.01 -2.60
N LYS A 38 -3.89 9.21 -1.30
CA LYS A 38 -2.78 9.06 -0.34
C LYS A 38 -2.91 7.76 0.41
N ILE A 39 -1.86 6.96 0.37
CA ILE A 39 -1.83 5.66 1.04
C ILE A 39 -0.56 5.54 1.88
N LYS A 40 -0.66 4.77 2.96
CA LYS A 40 0.50 4.44 3.79
C LYS A 40 0.99 3.04 3.46
N MET A 41 2.29 2.90 3.49
CA MET A 41 3.00 1.61 3.37
C MET A 41 2.51 0.75 2.21
N PRO A 42 2.62 1.25 0.97
CA PRO A 42 2.20 0.44 -0.18
C PRO A 42 3.10 -0.78 -0.33
N LEU A 43 2.48 -1.95 -0.45
CA LEU A 43 3.16 -3.19 -0.80
C LEU A 43 2.69 -3.60 -2.18
N THR A 44 3.61 -4.16 -2.97
CA THR A 44 3.27 -4.68 -4.29
C THR A 44 3.17 -6.20 -4.24
N LEU A 45 2.28 -6.74 -5.06
CA LEU A 45 2.14 -8.19 -5.19
C LEU A 45 3.23 -8.71 -6.11
N VAL A 46 3.89 -9.76 -5.66
CA VAL A 46 4.96 -10.41 -6.42
C VAL A 46 4.65 -11.90 -6.54
N ALA A 47 4.59 -12.39 -7.77
CA ALA A 47 4.42 -13.81 -8.03
C ALA A 47 5.78 -14.49 -7.99
N SER A 48 5.85 -15.65 -7.34
CA SER A 48 7.05 -16.46 -7.27
C SER A 48 6.67 -17.92 -7.36
N GLN A 49 7.66 -18.81 -7.36
CA GLN A 49 7.42 -20.26 -7.34
C GLN A 49 6.69 -20.69 -6.06
N GLN A 50 6.77 -19.91 -5.02
CA GLN A 50 6.15 -20.20 -3.73
C GLN A 50 4.75 -19.60 -3.61
N GLY A 51 4.25 -18.93 -4.66
CA GLY A 51 2.96 -18.30 -4.67
C GLY A 51 3.06 -16.77 -4.77
N ILE A 52 2.01 -16.08 -4.33
CA ILE A 52 1.95 -14.63 -4.38
C ILE A 52 2.29 -14.08 -3.01
N GLY A 53 3.28 -13.19 -2.98
CA GLY A 53 3.70 -12.51 -1.75
C GLY A 53 3.53 -11.01 -1.86
N LEU A 54 3.71 -10.33 -0.73
CA LEU A 54 3.70 -8.88 -0.63
C LEU A 54 5.11 -8.38 -0.38
N GLN A 55 5.53 -7.37 -1.15
CA GLN A 55 6.86 -6.79 -1.07
C GLN A 55 6.72 -5.28 -1.02
N GLN A 56 7.62 -4.59 -0.32
CA GLN A 56 7.62 -3.14 -0.31
C GLN A 56 7.63 -2.59 -1.73
N TYR A 57 6.80 -1.59 -1.97
CA TYR A 57 6.77 -0.90 -3.26
C TYR A 57 7.91 0.11 -3.37
N LEU A 58 8.16 0.87 -2.29
CA LEU A 58 9.26 1.82 -2.21
C LEU A 58 10.12 1.50 -0.99
N PHE A 59 11.43 1.55 -1.17
CA PHE A 59 12.39 1.18 -0.12
C PHE A 59 13.01 2.39 0.59
N THR A 60 12.90 3.56 0.00
CA THR A 60 13.67 4.73 0.44
C THR A 60 12.80 5.84 1.01
N THR A 61 11.54 5.55 1.31
CA THR A 61 10.61 6.51 1.90
C THR A 61 10.30 6.15 3.34
N ASP A 62 9.84 7.14 4.10
CA ASP A 62 9.41 6.92 5.48
C ASP A 62 8.09 6.15 5.48
N PRO A 63 8.05 4.91 6.01
CA PRO A 63 6.82 4.11 5.99
C PRO A 63 5.68 4.68 6.81
N ARG A 64 5.96 5.65 7.68
CA ARG A 64 4.95 6.26 8.53
C ARG A 64 4.21 7.39 7.83
N LYS A 65 4.71 7.86 6.69
CA LYS A 65 4.10 8.98 5.97
C LYS A 65 3.24 8.46 4.81
N ALA A 66 2.12 9.16 4.59
CA ALA A 66 1.26 8.86 3.45
C ALA A 66 1.96 9.23 2.15
N LEU A 67 1.83 8.36 1.16
CA LEU A 67 2.41 8.53 -0.17
C LEU A 67 1.31 8.95 -1.14
N PRO A 68 1.44 10.09 -1.83
CA PRO A 68 0.46 10.48 -2.85
C PRO A 68 0.70 9.71 -4.14
N ILE A 69 -0.38 9.14 -4.68
CA ILE A 69 -0.36 8.50 -5.99
C ILE A 69 -1.29 9.29 -6.90
N GLN A 70 -0.79 9.70 -8.05
CA GLN A 70 -1.56 10.47 -9.02
C GLN A 70 -2.75 9.65 -9.52
N LYS A 71 -3.94 10.22 -9.49
CA LYS A 71 -5.13 9.53 -10.01
C LYS A 71 -5.00 9.18 -11.48
N SER A 72 -4.21 9.95 -12.23
CA SER A 72 -3.94 9.66 -13.64
C SER A 72 -3.17 8.35 -13.86
N ALA A 73 -2.52 7.83 -12.82
CA ALA A 73 -1.79 6.56 -12.89
C ALA A 73 -2.66 5.35 -12.52
N LEU A 74 -3.91 5.58 -12.11
CA LEU A 74 -4.77 4.52 -11.56
C LEU A 74 -5.67 3.92 -12.63
N VAL A 75 -5.74 2.59 -12.66
CA VAL A 75 -6.75 1.87 -13.43
C VAL A 75 -7.99 1.67 -12.56
N THR A 76 -7.80 1.15 -11.34
CA THR A 76 -8.90 0.91 -10.43
C THR A 76 -8.42 0.95 -8.98
N VAL A 77 -9.34 1.25 -8.09
CA VAL A 77 -9.13 1.22 -6.64
C VAL A 77 -10.32 0.52 -6.01
N THR A 78 -10.06 -0.42 -5.13
CA THR A 78 -11.11 -1.16 -4.43
C THR A 78 -10.62 -1.62 -3.06
N LYS A 79 -11.54 -2.05 -2.21
CA LYS A 79 -11.16 -2.62 -0.91
C LYS A 79 -10.49 -3.97 -1.12
N THR A 80 -9.46 -4.23 -0.32
CA THR A 80 -8.73 -5.50 -0.37
C THR A 80 -9.55 -6.61 0.28
N VAL A 81 -9.53 -7.81 -0.31
CA VAL A 81 -10.19 -8.96 0.30
C VAL A 81 -9.51 -9.33 1.62
N LYS A 82 -10.28 -9.93 2.51
CA LYS A 82 -9.88 -10.09 3.91
C LYS A 82 -8.55 -10.80 4.11
N ASN A 83 -8.31 -11.91 3.42
CA ASN A 83 -7.08 -12.68 3.62
C ASN A 83 -5.82 -11.88 3.26
N TYR A 84 -5.86 -11.09 2.20
CA TYR A 84 -4.74 -10.22 1.84
C TYR A 84 -4.65 -8.99 2.73
N ALA A 85 -5.79 -8.45 3.17
CA ALA A 85 -5.79 -7.35 4.12
C ALA A 85 -5.17 -7.78 5.45
N ASP A 86 -5.49 -8.97 5.93
CA ASP A 86 -4.89 -9.51 7.16
C ASP A 86 -3.38 -9.73 7.00
N ALA A 87 -2.95 -10.27 5.87
CA ALA A 87 -1.52 -10.45 5.57
C ALA A 87 -0.80 -9.10 5.52
N TYR A 88 -1.41 -8.11 4.92
CA TYR A 88 -0.87 -6.76 4.86
C TYR A 88 -0.71 -6.17 6.27
N GLU A 89 -1.76 -6.25 7.09
CA GLU A 89 -1.71 -5.73 8.46
C GLU A 89 -0.62 -6.40 9.29
N GLN A 90 -0.49 -7.71 9.17
CA GLN A 90 0.52 -8.46 9.90
C GLN A 90 1.93 -8.04 9.48
N GLN A 91 2.16 -7.92 8.19
CA GLN A 91 3.47 -7.58 7.66
C GLN A 91 3.86 -6.13 7.98
N THR A 92 2.93 -5.20 7.86
CA THR A 92 3.21 -3.78 8.11
C THR A 92 3.30 -3.46 9.59
N SER A 93 2.59 -4.18 10.45
CA SER A 93 2.75 -4.04 11.90
C SER A 93 4.17 -4.35 12.34
N SER A 94 4.79 -5.36 11.74
CA SER A 94 6.19 -5.69 12.03
C SER A 94 7.13 -4.55 11.63
N ILE A 95 6.87 -3.90 10.51
CA ILE A 95 7.69 -2.78 10.04
C ILE A 95 7.58 -1.58 10.98
N ILE A 96 6.36 -1.23 11.39
CA ILE A 96 6.13 -0.07 12.27
C ILE A 96 6.71 -0.32 13.66
N LYS A 97 6.63 -1.56 14.16
CA LYS A 97 7.09 -1.93 15.50
C LYS A 97 8.56 -2.27 15.55
N ALA A 98 9.28 -2.20 14.43
CA ALA A 98 10.71 -2.47 14.41
C ALA A 98 11.43 -1.53 15.37
N PRO A 99 12.48 -2.02 16.08
CA PRO A 99 13.25 -1.16 16.97
C PRO A 99 13.82 0.04 16.22
N ALA A 100 13.90 1.17 16.93
CA ALA A 100 14.42 2.41 16.37
C ALA A 100 15.81 2.23 15.76
N GLY A 101 16.65 1.43 16.39
CA GLY A 101 17.99 1.16 15.87
C GLY A 101 17.99 0.50 14.51
N LEU A 102 17.04 -0.40 14.25
CA LEU A 102 16.91 -1.04 12.94
C LEU A 102 16.46 -0.03 11.90
N ALA A 103 15.48 0.80 12.23
CA ALA A 103 15.00 1.83 11.32
C ALA A 103 16.12 2.83 10.99
N ASP A 104 16.92 3.21 11.98
CA ASP A 104 18.05 4.12 11.78
C ASP A 104 19.13 3.48 10.90
N ALA A 105 19.41 2.21 11.11
CA ALA A 105 20.38 1.49 10.29
C ALA A 105 19.94 1.44 8.81
N LEU A 106 18.65 1.24 8.57
CA LEU A 106 18.11 1.25 7.21
C LEU A 106 18.20 2.63 6.58
N LYS A 107 18.02 3.69 7.37
CA LYS A 107 18.12 5.07 6.87
C LYS A 107 19.55 5.50 6.62
N ALA A 108 20.48 5.01 7.40
CA ALA A 108 21.88 5.39 7.29
C ALA A 108 22.55 4.85 6.03
N ASN A 109 21.97 3.84 5.45
CA ASN A 109 22.46 3.24 4.23
C ASN A 109 21.69 3.75 3.02
#